data_91f660e527884fca68a04681e42d81da
#
_entry.id   91f660e527884fca68a04681e42d81da
#
_cell.length_a   1.000
_cell.length_b   1.000
_cell.length_c   1.000
_cell.angle_alpha   90.00
_cell.angle_beta   90.00
_cell.angle_gamma   90.00
#
_symmetry.space_group_name_H-M   'P 1'
#
loop_
_entity.id
_entity.type
_entity.pdbx_description
1 polymer ?
#
loop_
_entity_poly.entity_id
_entity_poly.type
_entity_poly.pdbx_seq_one_letter_code
_entity_poly.pdbx_strand_id
1 'polypeptide(L)'
;MIKKTLIMTSIMALLSACNDDNNDSTTTSKPEYKEPKIIIVGHRGASALRPEHTLEAYQKAIDDGADFIEPDLVSTKDGVLVARHENEIGGTTNISVLTQFADRKKTKIIDGTSLTGWFTEDLTLSELNQIKARERIPKLRPENTKYNDQFNIPTLEQIIELAEKNYKKTGKIIGLYIETKHPTYFQKNNLGLEDPLLKTLAKYQYTRDIAPIYLQSFEVSNLKYMKDQLTLHKSLKNAKIIQLYDDKTV
;
A
#
# COMPACT_ATOMS: atom_id res chain seq x y z
N MET A 1 30.15 80.57 -49.23
CA MET A 1 30.45 79.76 -48.02
C MET A 1 29.37 79.95 -47.02
N ILE A 2 28.47 79.01 -46.98
CA ILE A 2 27.21 79.12 -46.22
C ILE A 2 27.33 78.29 -44.97
N LYS A 3 27.31 78.90 -43.78
CA LYS A 3 27.27 78.28 -42.50
C LYS A 3 25.80 77.76 -42.23
N LYS A 4 25.63 76.48 -42.10
CA LYS A 4 24.38 75.88 -41.61
C LYS A 4 24.46 75.65 -40.11
N THR A 5 23.61 76.37 -39.42
CA THR A 5 23.38 76.24 -37.97
C THR A 5 22.50 75.01 -37.73
N LEU A 6 22.96 74.10 -36.90
CA LEU A 6 22.22 72.88 -36.52
C LEU A 6 21.52 73.15 -35.19
N ILE A 7 20.19 73.13 -35.23
CA ILE A 7 19.32 73.21 -34.03
C ILE A 7 19.18 71.82 -33.45
N MET A 8 19.59 71.67 -32.21
CA MET A 8 19.50 70.43 -31.46
C MET A 8 18.26 70.41 -30.60
N THR A 9 17.28 69.67 -31.03
CA THR A 9 16.03 69.51 -30.28
C THR A 9 16.19 68.33 -29.34
N SER A 10 16.20 68.60 -28.02
CA SER A 10 16.21 67.56 -26.99
C SER A 10 14.82 66.92 -26.88
N ILE A 11 14.71 65.66 -27.22
CA ILE A 11 13.55 64.84 -26.90
C ILE A 11 13.82 64.11 -25.60
N MET A 12 13.08 64.50 -24.58
CA MET A 12 13.10 63.85 -23.26
C MET A 12 12.20 62.59 -23.32
N ALA A 13 12.83 61.43 -23.47
CA ALA A 13 12.10 60.19 -23.42
C ALA A 13 11.82 59.81 -21.96
N LEU A 14 10.57 59.81 -21.59
CA LEU A 14 10.07 59.22 -20.35
C LEU A 14 10.15 57.69 -20.45
N LEU A 15 11.10 57.12 -19.77
CA LEU A 15 11.14 55.66 -19.53
C LEU A 15 10.13 55.30 -18.43
N SER A 16 8.94 54.85 -18.83
CA SER A 16 8.05 54.08 -17.97
C SER A 16 8.69 52.72 -17.78
N ALA A 17 9.25 52.48 -16.61
CA ALA A 17 9.64 51.16 -16.18
C ALA A 17 8.34 50.36 -15.91
N CYS A 18 7.94 49.51 -16.84
CA CYS A 18 7.02 48.42 -16.54
C CYS A 18 7.80 47.38 -15.73
N ASN A 19 7.49 47.28 -14.45
CA ASN A 19 7.87 46.17 -13.64
C ASN A 19 6.97 45.01 -14.02
N ASP A 20 7.38 44.19 -14.97
CA ASP A 20 6.79 42.87 -15.22
C ASP A 20 7.35 41.89 -14.16
N ASP A 21 6.84 42.00 -12.94
CA ASP A 21 6.94 40.92 -11.96
C ASP A 21 5.97 39.78 -12.37
N ASN A 22 6.24 39.17 -13.51
CA ASN A 22 5.69 37.86 -13.84
C ASN A 22 6.44 36.81 -13.01
N ASN A 23 6.21 36.83 -11.69
CA ASN A 23 6.48 35.69 -10.83
C ASN A 23 5.31 34.72 -10.99
N ASP A 24 5.24 34.06 -12.16
CA ASP A 24 4.36 32.91 -12.39
C ASP A 24 4.94 31.69 -11.65
N SER A 25 4.96 31.80 -10.31
CA SER A 25 5.05 30.64 -9.46
C SER A 25 3.72 29.91 -9.57
N THR A 26 3.56 29.07 -10.59
CA THR A 26 2.59 28.00 -10.59
C THR A 26 2.97 27.06 -9.44
N THR A 27 2.63 27.48 -8.22
CA THR A 27 2.50 26.54 -7.10
C THR A 27 1.40 25.59 -7.49
N THR A 28 1.78 24.48 -8.13
CA THR A 28 0.93 23.31 -8.23
C THR A 28 0.66 22.88 -6.80
N SER A 29 -0.46 23.37 -6.25
CA SER A 29 -0.92 22.94 -4.95
C SER A 29 -1.05 21.41 -5.01
N LYS A 30 -0.35 20.71 -4.10
CA LYS A 30 -0.54 19.26 -3.95
C LYS A 30 -2.04 19.01 -3.77
N PRO A 31 -2.62 18.00 -4.44
CA PRO A 31 -4.02 17.67 -4.25
C PRO A 31 -4.27 17.37 -2.76
N GLU A 32 -5.22 18.12 -2.18
CA GLU A 32 -5.68 17.90 -0.83
C GLU A 32 -6.68 16.75 -0.83
N TYR A 33 -6.37 15.67 -0.09
CA TYR A 33 -7.33 14.61 0.14
C TYR A 33 -8.45 15.12 1.05
N LYS A 34 -9.69 15.11 0.54
CA LYS A 34 -10.90 15.37 1.34
C LYS A 34 -11.57 14.04 1.62
N GLU A 35 -11.69 13.67 2.89
CA GLU A 35 -12.39 12.44 3.28
C GLU A 35 -13.83 12.49 2.74
N PRO A 36 -14.28 11.45 2.00
CA PRO A 36 -15.68 11.36 1.56
C PRO A 36 -16.59 11.16 2.77
N LYS A 37 -17.86 11.52 2.64
CA LYS A 37 -18.87 11.32 3.70
C LYS A 37 -19.05 9.83 4.07
N ILE A 38 -18.91 8.95 3.08
CA ILE A 38 -18.93 7.49 3.22
C ILE A 38 -17.66 6.97 2.58
N ILE A 39 -16.90 6.14 3.30
CA ILE A 39 -15.65 5.53 2.83
C ILE A 39 -15.94 4.08 2.43
N ILE A 40 -15.54 3.71 1.23
CA ILE A 40 -15.62 2.34 0.72
C ILE A 40 -14.23 1.71 0.77
N VAL A 41 -14.10 0.63 1.55
CA VAL A 41 -12.85 -0.13 1.67
C VAL A 41 -12.98 -1.44 0.90
N GLY A 42 -12.09 -1.67 -0.05
CA GLY A 42 -11.96 -2.96 -0.73
C GLY A 42 -11.24 -3.97 0.17
N HIS A 43 -12.00 -4.70 1.01
CA HIS A 43 -11.50 -5.70 1.97
C HIS A 43 -10.78 -6.84 1.27
N ARG A 44 -9.44 -6.90 1.41
CA ARG A 44 -8.54 -7.82 0.67
C ARG A 44 -8.63 -7.66 -0.86
N GLY A 45 -8.97 -6.44 -1.31
CA GLY A 45 -9.38 -6.12 -2.67
C GLY A 45 -10.86 -6.43 -2.91
N ALA A 46 -11.27 -6.61 -4.16
CA ALA A 46 -12.60 -7.10 -4.52
C ALA A 46 -12.67 -8.63 -4.32
N SER A 47 -12.49 -9.09 -3.08
CA SER A 47 -12.31 -10.51 -2.73
C SER A 47 -13.50 -11.42 -3.03
N ALA A 48 -14.69 -10.84 -3.26
CA ALA A 48 -15.84 -11.57 -3.75
C ALA A 48 -15.78 -11.89 -5.25
N LEU A 49 -14.91 -11.21 -6.01
CA LEU A 49 -14.83 -11.26 -7.48
C LEU A 49 -13.48 -11.74 -8.01
N ARG A 50 -12.46 -11.75 -7.16
CA ARG A 50 -11.07 -12.19 -7.47
C ARG A 50 -10.48 -12.86 -6.24
N PRO A 51 -9.55 -13.82 -6.38
CA PRO A 51 -8.80 -14.34 -5.24
C PRO A 51 -8.21 -13.21 -4.42
N GLU A 52 -8.46 -13.24 -3.11
CA GLU A 52 -8.07 -12.18 -2.17
C GLU A 52 -6.57 -11.88 -2.21
N HIS A 53 -6.21 -10.62 -1.87
CA HIS A 53 -4.82 -10.19 -1.78
C HIS A 53 -4.00 -10.46 -3.05
N THR A 54 -4.61 -10.17 -4.21
CA THR A 54 -3.91 -10.14 -5.50
C THR A 54 -3.97 -8.73 -6.09
N LEU A 55 -3.02 -8.37 -6.96
CA LEU A 55 -3.06 -7.06 -7.63
C LEU A 55 -4.35 -6.90 -8.44
N GLU A 56 -4.85 -8.00 -9.01
CA GLU A 56 -6.09 -8.03 -9.78
C GLU A 56 -7.33 -7.81 -8.89
N ALA A 57 -7.31 -8.29 -7.63
CA ALA A 57 -8.36 -8.01 -6.66
C ALA A 57 -8.34 -6.54 -6.22
N TYR A 58 -7.17 -5.96 -5.99
CA TYR A 58 -7.02 -4.55 -5.66
C TYR A 58 -7.42 -3.64 -6.81
N GLN A 59 -6.94 -3.95 -8.03
CA GLN A 59 -7.33 -3.18 -9.21
C GLN A 59 -8.85 -3.21 -9.42
N LYS A 60 -9.47 -4.38 -9.29
CA LYS A 60 -10.93 -4.52 -9.41
C LYS A 60 -11.67 -3.69 -8.36
N ALA A 61 -11.20 -3.65 -7.10
CA ALA A 61 -11.78 -2.79 -6.07
C ALA A 61 -11.68 -1.31 -6.43
N ILE A 62 -10.53 -0.87 -6.95
CA ILE A 62 -10.33 0.50 -7.43
C ILE A 62 -11.27 0.84 -8.59
N ASP A 63 -11.40 -0.07 -9.57
CA ASP A 63 -12.27 0.11 -10.74
C ASP A 63 -13.75 0.16 -10.34
N ASP A 64 -14.15 -0.56 -9.28
CA ASP A 64 -15.50 -0.56 -8.74
C ASP A 64 -15.79 0.64 -7.81
N GLY A 65 -14.82 1.52 -7.61
CA GLY A 65 -15.01 2.79 -6.92
C GLY A 65 -14.51 2.83 -5.48
N ALA A 66 -13.83 1.80 -4.97
CA ALA A 66 -13.26 1.84 -3.61
C ALA A 66 -12.39 3.09 -3.38
N ASP A 67 -12.47 3.66 -2.17
CA ASP A 67 -11.63 4.77 -1.72
C ASP A 67 -10.33 4.26 -1.12
N PHE A 68 -10.37 3.09 -0.53
CA PHE A 68 -9.23 2.40 0.06
C PHE A 68 -9.14 0.96 -0.43
N ILE A 69 -7.93 0.45 -0.56
CA ILE A 69 -7.64 -0.98 -0.65
C ILE A 69 -7.00 -1.45 0.65
N GLU A 70 -7.36 -2.66 1.07
CA GLU A 70 -6.92 -3.21 2.34
C GLU A 70 -6.02 -4.42 2.12
N PRO A 71 -4.70 -4.29 2.31
CA PRO A 71 -3.78 -5.40 2.41
C PRO A 71 -3.54 -5.82 3.85
N ASP A 72 -3.66 -7.13 4.11
CA ASP A 72 -3.14 -7.79 5.31
C ASP A 72 -1.70 -8.24 5.04
N LEU A 73 -0.77 -7.94 5.94
CA LEU A 73 0.65 -8.17 5.72
C LEU A 73 1.21 -9.26 6.63
N VAL A 74 1.98 -10.13 6.02
CA VAL A 74 2.84 -11.13 6.65
C VAL A 74 4.24 -11.03 6.07
N SER A 75 5.24 -11.67 6.72
CA SER A 75 6.63 -11.65 6.25
C SER A 75 7.02 -12.94 5.54
N THR A 76 7.85 -12.85 4.52
CA THR A 76 8.60 -13.98 3.97
C THR A 76 9.82 -14.30 4.82
N LYS A 77 10.50 -15.42 4.55
CA LYS A 77 11.76 -15.84 5.21
C LYS A 77 12.87 -14.79 5.09
N ASP A 78 12.92 -14.08 4.01
CA ASP A 78 13.90 -13.02 3.71
C ASP A 78 13.40 -11.61 4.07
N GLY A 79 12.32 -11.51 4.88
CA GLY A 79 11.84 -10.26 5.49
C GLY A 79 11.06 -9.35 4.55
N VAL A 80 10.57 -9.85 3.41
CA VAL A 80 9.74 -9.06 2.50
C VAL A 80 8.29 -9.14 2.94
N LEU A 81 7.62 -7.99 3.03
CA LEU A 81 6.20 -7.91 3.34
C LEU A 81 5.35 -8.26 2.13
N VAL A 82 4.47 -9.26 2.29
CA VAL A 82 3.56 -9.75 1.26
C VAL A 82 2.12 -9.76 1.77
N ALA A 83 1.16 -9.65 0.86
CA ALA A 83 -0.24 -9.58 1.23
C ALA A 83 -0.86 -10.96 1.34
N ARG A 84 -1.16 -11.39 2.57
CA ARG A 84 -1.95 -12.57 2.93
C ARG A 84 -2.63 -12.38 4.26
N HIS A 85 -3.88 -12.87 4.39
CA HIS A 85 -4.63 -12.77 5.65
C HIS A 85 -4.02 -13.65 6.75
N GLU A 86 -3.54 -14.85 6.42
CA GLU A 86 -2.75 -15.70 7.30
C GLU A 86 -1.35 -15.93 6.70
N ASN A 87 -0.39 -16.22 7.57
CA ASN A 87 0.92 -16.71 7.15
C ASN A 87 0.87 -18.19 6.68
N GLU A 88 -0.15 -18.98 7.08
CA GLU A 88 -0.42 -20.29 6.51
C GLU A 88 -1.15 -20.12 5.18
N ILE A 89 -0.55 -20.59 4.07
CA ILE A 89 -1.01 -20.31 2.70
C ILE A 89 -1.54 -21.53 1.94
N GLY A 90 -1.66 -22.68 2.58
CA GLY A 90 -2.11 -23.92 1.92
C GLY A 90 -3.55 -23.85 1.42
N GLY A 91 -4.45 -23.15 2.15
CA GLY A 91 -5.85 -23.01 1.81
C GLY A 91 -6.17 -21.91 0.77
N THR A 92 -5.24 -20.99 0.55
CA THR A 92 -5.46 -19.81 -0.31
C THR A 92 -4.50 -19.73 -1.50
N THR A 93 -3.72 -20.80 -1.71
CA THR A 93 -2.77 -20.92 -2.83
C THR A 93 -2.72 -22.34 -3.39
N ASN A 94 -1.97 -22.50 -4.47
CA ASN A 94 -1.73 -23.80 -5.08
C ASN A 94 -0.51 -24.56 -4.50
N ILE A 95 0.10 -24.10 -3.40
CA ILE A 95 1.34 -24.69 -2.87
C ILE A 95 1.21 -26.19 -2.57
N SER A 96 0.03 -26.63 -2.12
CA SER A 96 -0.22 -28.04 -1.77
C SER A 96 -0.11 -29.01 -2.94
N VAL A 97 -0.16 -28.54 -4.19
CA VAL A 97 -0.03 -29.38 -5.39
C VAL A 97 1.33 -29.19 -6.09
N LEU A 98 2.18 -28.30 -5.57
CA LEU A 98 3.53 -28.05 -6.08
C LEU A 98 4.53 -28.98 -5.40
N THR A 99 4.98 -30.02 -6.12
CA THR A 99 5.82 -31.09 -5.58
C THR A 99 7.14 -30.60 -4.97
N GLN A 100 7.71 -29.50 -5.50
CA GLN A 100 8.94 -28.89 -4.99
C GLN A 100 8.80 -28.27 -3.57
N PHE A 101 7.58 -28.14 -3.05
CA PHE A 101 7.31 -27.65 -1.69
C PHE A 101 6.70 -28.71 -0.77
N ALA A 102 6.60 -29.96 -1.19
CA ALA A 102 5.93 -31.02 -0.43
C ALA A 102 6.58 -31.26 0.95
N ASP A 103 7.90 -31.21 1.02
CA ASP A 103 8.71 -31.37 2.22
C ASP A 103 8.74 -30.14 3.14
N ARG A 104 8.19 -29.01 2.67
CA ARG A 104 8.16 -27.74 3.42
C ARG A 104 6.94 -27.62 4.34
N LYS A 105 6.02 -28.61 4.31
CA LYS A 105 4.86 -28.65 5.19
C LYS A 105 5.27 -28.86 6.64
N LYS A 106 4.78 -28.00 7.55
CA LYS A 106 5.13 -28.01 8.98
C LYS A 106 3.92 -27.80 9.86
N THR A 107 4.07 -28.10 11.14
CA THR A 107 3.12 -27.71 12.19
C THR A 107 3.74 -26.61 13.04
N LYS A 108 3.02 -25.51 13.20
CA LYS A 108 3.42 -24.34 14.01
C LYS A 108 2.30 -23.91 14.94
N ILE A 109 2.65 -23.19 15.99
CA ILE A 109 1.71 -22.57 16.90
C ILE A 109 1.68 -21.07 16.56
N ILE A 110 0.53 -20.59 16.06
CA ILE A 110 0.29 -19.20 15.75
C ILE A 110 -0.78 -18.70 16.72
N ASP A 111 -0.45 -17.70 17.54
CA ASP A 111 -1.34 -17.13 18.55
C ASP A 111 -2.10 -18.17 19.40
N GLY A 112 -1.36 -19.21 19.81
CA GLY A 112 -1.88 -20.31 20.63
C GLY A 112 -2.62 -21.41 19.87
N THR A 113 -2.80 -21.26 18.55
CA THR A 113 -3.49 -22.25 17.69
C THR A 113 -2.45 -23.09 16.92
N SER A 114 -2.58 -24.43 17.00
CA SER A 114 -1.75 -25.35 16.23
C SER A 114 -2.25 -25.45 14.79
N LEU A 115 -1.42 -25.03 13.83
CA LEU A 115 -1.70 -25.06 12.39
C LEU A 115 -0.69 -25.93 11.66
N THR A 116 -1.17 -26.73 10.70
CA THR A 116 -0.31 -27.59 9.86
C THR A 116 -0.47 -27.19 8.39
N GLY A 117 0.60 -26.72 7.79
CA GLY A 117 0.57 -26.26 6.39
C GLY A 117 1.91 -25.70 5.92
N TRP A 118 1.85 -24.74 5.03
CA TRP A 118 2.99 -24.03 4.45
C TRP A 118 2.94 -22.57 4.86
N PHE A 119 4.03 -22.07 5.39
CA PHE A 119 4.06 -20.74 6.01
C PHE A 119 4.96 -19.80 5.20
N THR A 120 4.53 -18.54 5.08
CA THR A 120 5.24 -17.51 4.31
C THR A 120 6.65 -17.27 4.81
N GLU A 121 6.86 -17.30 6.13
CA GLU A 121 8.17 -17.13 6.78
C GLU A 121 9.13 -18.31 6.62
N ASP A 122 8.69 -19.41 6.04
CA ASP A 122 9.55 -20.53 5.64
C ASP A 122 10.00 -20.44 4.16
N LEU A 123 9.45 -19.51 3.40
CA LEU A 123 9.66 -19.31 1.97
C LEU A 123 10.29 -17.95 1.71
N THR A 124 11.30 -17.91 0.85
CA THR A 124 11.82 -16.64 0.30
C THR A 124 10.81 -16.03 -0.67
N LEU A 125 10.93 -14.73 -0.96
CA LEU A 125 10.11 -14.08 -1.99
C LEU A 125 10.25 -14.78 -3.35
N SER A 126 11.46 -15.21 -3.71
CA SER A 126 11.72 -15.95 -4.95
C SER A 126 10.95 -17.27 -5.03
N GLU A 127 10.86 -18.00 -3.91
CA GLU A 127 10.05 -19.22 -3.82
C GLU A 127 8.55 -18.89 -3.87
N LEU A 128 8.12 -17.84 -3.15
CA LEU A 128 6.72 -17.42 -3.10
C LEU A 128 6.19 -16.98 -4.48
N ASN A 129 7.04 -16.39 -5.32
CA ASN A 129 6.69 -16.00 -6.69
C ASN A 129 6.34 -17.18 -7.63
N GLN A 130 6.67 -18.40 -7.25
CA GLN A 130 6.29 -19.62 -7.98
C GLN A 130 4.89 -20.12 -7.60
N ILE A 131 4.29 -19.54 -6.55
CA ILE A 131 3.03 -19.94 -5.97
C ILE A 131 1.94 -18.98 -6.43
N LYS A 132 0.74 -19.52 -6.71
CA LYS A 132 -0.39 -18.76 -7.21
C LYS A 132 -1.54 -18.74 -6.22
N ALA A 133 -2.25 -17.63 -6.17
CA ALA A 133 -3.43 -17.46 -5.34
C ALA A 133 -4.61 -18.31 -5.81
N ARG A 134 -5.44 -18.74 -4.85
CA ARG A 134 -6.70 -19.45 -5.05
C ARG A 134 -7.81 -18.84 -4.22
N GLU A 135 -9.05 -19.04 -4.65
CA GLU A 135 -10.23 -18.64 -3.90
C GLU A 135 -10.29 -19.38 -2.55
N ARG A 136 -10.45 -18.62 -1.45
CA ARG A 136 -10.52 -19.13 -0.07
C ARG A 136 -11.75 -19.99 0.19
N ILE A 137 -12.93 -19.55 -0.28
CA ILE A 137 -14.24 -20.15 0.02
C ILE A 137 -14.98 -20.53 -1.27
N PRO A 138 -14.44 -21.48 -2.06
CA PRO A 138 -14.94 -21.80 -3.40
C PRO A 138 -16.40 -22.24 -3.42
N LYS A 139 -16.91 -22.81 -2.32
CA LYS A 139 -18.33 -23.20 -2.22
C LYS A 139 -19.27 -22.00 -2.21
N LEU A 140 -18.84 -20.86 -1.63
CA LEU A 140 -19.63 -19.62 -1.58
C LEU A 140 -19.32 -18.69 -2.77
N ARG A 141 -18.14 -18.81 -3.38
CA ARG A 141 -17.68 -17.98 -4.49
C ARG A 141 -17.23 -18.84 -5.67
N PRO A 142 -18.11 -19.71 -6.22
CA PRO A 142 -17.70 -20.66 -7.28
C PRO A 142 -17.18 -19.96 -8.54
N GLU A 143 -17.79 -18.83 -8.93
CA GLU A 143 -17.37 -18.05 -10.09
C GLU A 143 -15.96 -17.46 -9.98
N ASN A 144 -15.47 -17.29 -8.74
CA ASN A 144 -14.15 -16.77 -8.49
C ASN A 144 -13.05 -17.82 -8.73
N THR A 145 -13.41 -19.10 -8.67
CA THR A 145 -12.47 -20.22 -8.87
C THR A 145 -11.86 -20.27 -10.27
N LYS A 146 -12.50 -19.65 -11.26
CA LYS A 146 -11.93 -19.53 -12.63
C LYS A 146 -10.61 -18.76 -12.67
N TYR A 147 -10.30 -18.00 -11.62
CA TYR A 147 -9.05 -17.24 -11.48
C TYR A 147 -7.99 -17.98 -10.65
N ASN A 148 -8.29 -19.19 -10.14
CA ASN A 148 -7.31 -19.99 -9.41
C ASN A 148 -6.07 -20.22 -10.25
N ASP A 149 -4.89 -20.18 -9.61
CA ASP A 149 -3.59 -20.44 -10.19
C ASP A 149 -3.13 -19.44 -11.27
N GLN A 150 -3.80 -18.27 -11.38
CA GLN A 150 -3.44 -17.25 -12.37
C GLN A 150 -2.65 -16.09 -11.76
N PHE A 151 -2.96 -15.67 -10.54
CA PHE A 151 -2.44 -14.45 -9.95
C PHE A 151 -1.37 -14.72 -8.89
N ASN A 152 -0.41 -13.81 -8.81
CA ASN A 152 0.67 -13.87 -7.82
C ASN A 152 0.22 -13.32 -6.46
N ILE A 153 1.02 -13.63 -5.43
CA ILE A 153 0.97 -12.97 -4.13
C ILE A 153 1.80 -11.70 -4.22
N PRO A 154 1.21 -10.50 -4.06
CA PRO A 154 1.94 -9.25 -4.21
C PRO A 154 2.72 -8.86 -2.95
N THR A 155 3.80 -8.13 -3.14
CA THR A 155 4.49 -7.41 -2.07
C THR A 155 3.77 -6.11 -1.75
N LEU A 156 4.03 -5.55 -0.55
CA LEU A 156 3.55 -4.22 -0.19
C LEU A 156 3.99 -3.15 -1.21
N GLU A 157 5.22 -3.21 -1.70
CA GLU A 157 5.73 -2.28 -2.70
C GLU A 157 4.88 -2.31 -3.97
N GLN A 158 4.56 -3.49 -4.51
CA GLN A 158 3.72 -3.64 -5.69
C GLN A 158 2.30 -3.09 -5.50
N ILE A 159 1.75 -3.21 -4.28
CA ILE A 159 0.43 -2.65 -3.95
C ILE A 159 0.48 -1.12 -3.92
N ILE A 160 1.51 -0.52 -3.33
CA ILE A 160 1.74 0.93 -3.34
C ILE A 160 1.87 1.44 -4.79
N GLU A 161 2.68 0.76 -5.60
CA GLU A 161 2.89 1.11 -7.01
C GLU A 161 1.61 1.02 -7.83
N LEU A 162 0.74 0.02 -7.55
CA LEU A 162 -0.58 -0.09 -8.17
C LEU A 162 -1.44 1.14 -7.84
N ALA A 163 -1.55 1.51 -6.57
CA ALA A 163 -2.33 2.67 -6.12
C ALA A 163 -1.78 3.99 -6.71
N GLU A 164 -0.46 4.17 -6.68
CA GLU A 164 0.20 5.34 -7.26
C GLU A 164 -0.01 5.44 -8.78
N LYS A 165 0.08 4.31 -9.50
CA LYS A 165 -0.18 4.25 -10.95
C LYS A 165 -1.61 4.65 -11.28
N ASN A 166 -2.60 4.18 -10.50
CA ASN A 166 -3.99 4.58 -10.66
C ASN A 166 -4.17 6.09 -10.41
N TYR A 167 -3.56 6.62 -9.35
CA TYR A 167 -3.55 8.06 -9.08
C TYR A 167 -2.95 8.87 -10.24
N LYS A 168 -1.78 8.50 -10.74
CA LYS A 168 -1.14 9.18 -11.89
C LYS A 168 -2.00 9.14 -13.14
N LYS A 169 -2.78 8.07 -13.35
CA LYS A 169 -3.65 7.91 -14.52
C LYS A 169 -4.97 8.68 -14.42
N THR A 170 -5.56 8.74 -13.23
CA THR A 170 -6.96 9.18 -13.06
C THR A 170 -7.11 10.43 -12.21
N GLY A 171 -6.10 10.81 -11.44
CA GLY A 171 -6.18 11.84 -10.39
C GLY A 171 -6.89 11.38 -9.12
N LYS A 172 -7.53 10.18 -9.10
CA LYS A 172 -8.21 9.65 -7.92
C LYS A 172 -7.18 9.12 -6.92
N ILE A 173 -7.19 9.65 -5.70
CA ILE A 173 -6.36 9.16 -4.61
C ILE A 173 -6.98 7.88 -4.05
N ILE A 174 -6.19 6.83 -3.95
CA ILE A 174 -6.57 5.55 -3.35
C ILE A 174 -5.79 5.40 -2.03
N GLY A 175 -6.50 5.36 -0.93
CA GLY A 175 -5.92 5.16 0.40
C GLY A 175 -5.50 3.69 0.62
N LEU A 176 -4.63 3.49 1.59
CA LEU A 176 -4.19 2.15 2.01
C LEU A 176 -4.65 1.90 3.44
N TYR A 177 -5.37 0.79 3.67
CA TYR A 177 -5.89 0.37 4.94
C TYR A 177 -5.20 -0.94 5.34
N ILE A 178 -4.01 -0.83 5.97
CA ILE A 178 -3.01 -1.89 6.08
C ILE A 178 -3.10 -2.58 7.42
N GLU A 179 -3.30 -3.91 7.45
CA GLU A 179 -3.24 -4.71 8.66
C GLU A 179 -1.88 -5.42 8.80
N THR A 180 -1.32 -5.43 10.00
CA THR A 180 -0.21 -6.33 10.37
C THR A 180 -0.77 -7.58 11.03
N LYS A 181 -0.55 -8.75 10.42
CA LYS A 181 -1.04 -10.05 10.90
C LYS A 181 -0.02 -10.70 11.84
N HIS A 182 -0.49 -11.17 13.00
CA HIS A 182 0.35 -11.90 13.96
C HIS A 182 1.69 -11.20 14.31
N PRO A 183 1.73 -9.86 14.58
CA PRO A 183 2.99 -9.14 14.72
C PRO A 183 3.86 -9.68 15.85
N THR A 184 3.31 -10.05 17.01
CA THR A 184 4.08 -10.68 18.10
C THR A 184 4.70 -12.02 17.69
N TYR A 185 4.01 -12.82 16.87
CA TYR A 185 4.55 -14.06 16.33
C TYR A 185 5.76 -13.78 15.43
N PHE A 186 5.63 -12.83 14.50
CA PHE A 186 6.72 -12.47 13.61
C PHE A 186 7.91 -11.83 14.33
N GLN A 187 7.68 -11.00 15.35
CA GLN A 187 8.75 -10.45 16.19
C GLN A 187 9.56 -11.56 16.89
N LYS A 188 8.88 -12.57 17.47
CA LYS A 188 9.54 -13.73 18.11
C LYS A 188 10.37 -14.55 17.13
N ASN A 189 10.07 -14.49 15.85
CA ASN A 189 10.82 -15.16 14.78
C ASN A 189 11.87 -14.25 14.10
N ASN A 190 12.17 -13.06 14.66
CA ASN A 190 13.06 -12.05 14.08
C ASN A 190 12.64 -11.56 12.68
N LEU A 191 11.34 -11.55 12.42
CA LEU A 191 10.70 -11.10 11.19
C LEU A 191 9.64 -10.02 11.45
N GLY A 192 9.89 -9.13 12.42
CA GLY A 192 8.97 -8.04 12.79
C GLY A 192 8.48 -7.26 11.57
N LEU A 193 7.19 -6.96 11.54
CA LEU A 193 6.52 -6.37 10.38
C LEU A 193 6.61 -4.84 10.38
N GLU A 194 6.74 -4.22 11.54
CA GLU A 194 6.52 -2.78 11.78
C GLU A 194 7.57 -1.92 11.06
N ASP A 195 8.84 -2.18 11.33
CA ASP A 195 9.94 -1.39 10.74
C ASP A 195 10.02 -1.53 9.22
N PRO A 196 9.92 -2.75 8.63
CA PRO A 196 9.82 -2.90 7.19
C PRO A 196 8.60 -2.18 6.60
N LEU A 197 7.43 -2.21 7.28
CA LEU A 197 6.22 -1.51 6.87
C LEU A 197 6.45 0.01 6.81
N LEU A 198 6.87 0.60 7.92
CA LEU A 198 7.07 2.06 8.02
C LEU A 198 8.17 2.52 7.05
N LYS A 199 9.26 1.76 6.91
CA LYS A 199 10.35 2.04 5.95
C LYS A 199 9.85 2.00 4.51
N THR A 200 9.03 1.01 4.16
CA THR A 200 8.47 0.89 2.80
C THR A 200 7.53 2.05 2.50
N LEU A 201 6.62 2.39 3.42
CA LEU A 201 5.74 3.55 3.27
C LEU A 201 6.52 4.87 3.13
N ALA A 202 7.61 5.03 3.88
CA ALA A 202 8.44 6.24 3.82
C ALA A 202 9.25 6.36 2.51
N LYS A 203 9.45 5.28 1.77
CA LYS A 203 10.19 5.25 0.49
C LYS A 203 9.42 5.96 -0.63
N TYR A 204 8.09 5.82 -0.68
CA TYR A 204 7.27 6.33 -1.79
C TYR A 204 6.70 7.72 -1.48
N GLN A 205 6.82 8.64 -2.44
CA GLN A 205 6.20 9.97 -2.30
C GLN A 205 4.67 9.87 -2.17
N TYR A 206 4.07 8.91 -2.87
CA TYR A 206 2.63 8.69 -2.84
C TYR A 206 2.10 8.45 -1.42
N THR A 207 2.74 7.56 -0.66
CA THR A 207 2.35 7.25 0.72
C THR A 207 2.77 8.30 1.74
N ARG A 208 3.87 9.04 1.49
CA ARG A 208 4.30 10.12 2.39
C ARG A 208 3.43 11.36 2.31
N ASP A 209 3.04 11.75 1.07
CA ASP A 209 2.55 13.10 0.82
C ASP A 209 1.11 13.15 0.30
N ILE A 210 0.57 12.06 -0.24
CA ILE A 210 -0.67 12.07 -1.04
C ILE A 210 -1.74 11.14 -0.43
N ALA A 211 -1.45 9.84 -0.34
CA ALA A 211 -2.44 8.85 0.07
C ALA A 211 -2.72 8.91 1.58
N PRO A 212 -3.98 8.82 2.02
CA PRO A 212 -4.30 8.54 3.40
C PRO A 212 -3.92 7.09 3.72
N ILE A 213 -3.28 6.91 4.89
CA ILE A 213 -2.81 5.59 5.35
C ILE A 213 -3.47 5.28 6.69
N TYR A 214 -4.10 4.12 6.79
CA TYR A 214 -4.56 3.56 8.04
C TYR A 214 -3.74 2.31 8.35
N LEU A 215 -3.15 2.25 9.56
CA LEU A 215 -2.40 1.10 10.06
C LEU A 215 -3.23 0.43 11.15
N GLN A 216 -3.61 -0.81 10.92
CA GLN A 216 -4.50 -1.54 11.80
C GLN A 216 -3.86 -2.82 12.34
N SER A 217 -4.30 -3.24 13.52
CA SER A 217 -3.90 -4.51 14.14
C SER A 217 -4.88 -4.89 15.24
N PHE A 218 -4.98 -6.18 15.53
CA PHE A 218 -5.63 -6.68 16.75
C PHE A 218 -4.74 -6.53 17.98
N GLU A 219 -3.41 -6.43 17.82
CA GLU A 219 -2.46 -6.35 18.92
C GLU A 219 -2.16 -4.90 19.33
N VAL A 220 -2.55 -4.53 20.54
CA VAL A 220 -2.34 -3.18 21.11
C VAL A 220 -0.86 -2.79 21.20
N SER A 221 0.02 -3.75 21.52
CA SER A 221 1.47 -3.52 21.62
C SER A 221 2.06 -3.09 20.28
N ASN A 222 1.66 -3.74 19.19
CA ASN A 222 2.03 -3.41 17.82
C ASN A 222 1.60 -1.98 17.45
N LEU A 223 0.35 -1.61 17.75
CA LEU A 223 -0.19 -0.28 17.47
C LEU A 223 0.52 0.83 18.27
N LYS A 224 0.83 0.57 19.54
CA LYS A 224 1.62 1.51 20.38
C LYS A 224 3.00 1.73 19.77
N TYR A 225 3.70 0.65 19.41
CA TYR A 225 5.01 0.76 18.78
C TYR A 225 4.94 1.58 17.48
N MET A 226 4.02 1.25 16.55
CA MET A 226 3.86 2.00 15.31
C MET A 226 3.53 3.47 15.56
N LYS A 227 2.68 3.79 16.55
CA LYS A 227 2.36 5.17 16.94
C LYS A 227 3.58 5.95 17.38
N ASP A 228 4.42 5.33 18.22
CA ASP A 228 5.66 5.95 18.69
C ASP A 228 6.63 6.20 17.55
N GLN A 229 6.80 5.23 16.65
CA GLN A 229 7.63 5.38 15.46
C GLN A 229 7.11 6.47 14.51
N LEU A 230 5.80 6.58 14.28
CA LEU A 230 5.20 7.65 13.48
C LEU A 230 5.44 9.04 14.08
N THR A 231 5.50 9.14 15.41
CA THR A 231 5.82 10.40 16.10
C THR A 231 7.28 10.81 15.87
N LEU A 232 8.19 9.83 15.81
CA LEU A 232 9.62 10.04 15.54
C LEU A 232 9.88 10.31 14.06
N HIS A 233 9.19 9.59 13.17
CA HIS A 233 9.33 9.67 11.71
C HIS A 233 8.30 10.62 11.10
N LYS A 234 8.61 11.93 11.08
CA LYS A 234 7.72 12.99 10.53
C LYS A 234 7.33 12.83 9.06
N SER A 235 7.85 11.81 8.36
CA SER A 235 7.61 11.57 6.93
C SER A 235 6.26 10.96 6.60
N LEU A 236 5.55 10.35 7.57
CA LEU A 236 4.26 9.69 7.35
C LEU A 236 3.12 10.44 8.05
N LYS A 237 3.00 11.74 7.76
CA LYS A 237 2.03 12.65 8.42
C LYS A 237 0.57 12.25 8.22
N ASN A 238 0.27 11.52 7.15
CA ASN A 238 -1.09 11.08 6.81
C ASN A 238 -1.46 9.71 7.41
N ALA A 239 -0.53 9.07 8.14
CA ALA A 239 -0.79 7.77 8.75
C ALA A 239 -1.60 7.92 10.05
N LYS A 240 -2.65 7.11 10.17
CA LYS A 240 -3.50 6.99 11.35
C LYS A 240 -3.46 5.55 11.86
N ILE A 241 -3.65 5.36 13.16
CA ILE A 241 -3.64 4.04 13.82
C ILE A 241 -5.08 3.63 14.12
N ILE A 242 -5.43 2.36 13.87
CA ILE A 242 -6.75 1.79 14.11
C ILE A 242 -6.61 0.48 14.91
N GLN A 243 -7.34 0.38 16.02
CA GLN A 243 -7.46 -0.85 16.79
C GLN A 243 -8.58 -1.71 16.21
N LEU A 244 -8.25 -2.96 15.90
CA LEU A 244 -9.24 -3.99 15.56
C LEU A 244 -9.69 -4.75 16.83
N TYR A 245 -10.95 -5.13 16.83
CA TYR A 245 -11.56 -5.95 17.88
C TYR A 245 -12.21 -7.17 17.27
N ASP A 246 -12.03 -8.33 17.91
CA ASP A 246 -12.77 -9.56 17.62
C ASP A 246 -13.84 -9.75 18.70
N ASP A 247 -14.96 -10.38 18.38
CA ASP A 247 -16.04 -10.74 19.32
C ASP A 247 -15.57 -11.64 20.48
N LYS A 248 -14.44 -12.32 20.30
CA LYS A 248 -13.79 -13.17 21.32
C LYS A 248 -12.91 -12.41 22.30
N THR A 249 -12.71 -11.12 22.10
CA THR A 249 -11.80 -10.27 22.90
C THR A 249 -12.52 -9.23 23.75
N VAL A 250 -13.84 -9.27 23.78
CA VAL A 250 -14.72 -8.39 24.58
C VAL A 250 -15.28 -9.12 25.78
#